data_3b4655748629480eb85901a338a6f213
#
_entry.id   3b4655748629480eb85901a338a6f213
#
_cell.length_a   1.000
_cell.length_b   1.000
_cell.length_c   1.000
_cell.angle_alpha   90.00
_cell.angle_beta   90.00
_cell.angle_gamma   90.00
#
_symmetry.space_group_name_H-M   'P 1'
#
loop_
_entity.id
_entity.type
_entity.pdbx_description
1 polymer ?
#
loop_
_entity_poly.entity_id
_entity_poly.type
_entity_poly.pdbx_seq_one_letter_code
_entity_poly.pdbx_strand_id
1 'polypeptide(L)'
;MHRDYVDKRIPILTDDPGWHGDQLSKAFAARGFEAVFIPLRDCHLELLPDSPGVCLKGFESVLPQGVFVRGVAGGTLQQVIMRLDILHALKMLNVTVYNDGRAIERTVDKAMTSFLLHLQGVPTPSTWVCESRGQAEAIMRRETMARRDLVIKPLFGSQGVGVRRLQQGNPFPVPMAEHVDGVYYLQNYIDAGEGAWHDYRVFVINHRICAAMVRRGNHWINNVAQGGSCEAWIPEPEMASIALAAAKAVDIDYCGVDIIRDRSGKLYVLEVNSIPAWRGLQQVCPQDIAHELVDDFISKLGASDRLSAIV
;
A
#
# COMPACT_ATOMS: atom_id res chain seq x y z
N MET A 1 30.48 25.74 21.44
CA MET A 1 30.52 24.53 20.64
C MET A 1 29.34 23.64 21.07
N HIS A 2 28.12 23.98 20.65
CA HIS A 2 27.02 23.05 20.76
C HIS A 2 27.17 22.07 19.58
N ARG A 3 27.54 20.82 19.85
CA ARG A 3 27.29 19.73 18.92
C ARG A 3 25.78 19.62 18.88
N ASP A 4 25.16 19.92 17.74
CA ASP A 4 23.75 19.67 17.49
C ASP A 4 23.50 18.20 17.79
N TYR A 5 22.78 17.95 18.87
CA TYR A 5 22.38 16.60 19.27
C TYR A 5 21.28 16.18 18.32
N VAL A 6 21.67 15.52 17.24
CA VAL A 6 20.71 14.92 16.31
C VAL A 6 20.05 13.76 17.04
N ASP A 7 18.76 13.87 17.30
CA ASP A 7 17.97 12.76 17.87
C ASP A 7 18.00 11.59 16.87
N LYS A 8 18.57 10.48 17.29
CA LYS A 8 18.70 9.26 16.48
C LYS A 8 17.52 8.32 16.62
N ARG A 9 16.50 8.71 17.36
CA ARG A 9 15.28 7.93 17.50
C ARG A 9 14.37 8.16 16.29
N ILE A 10 13.90 7.07 15.71
CA ILE A 10 12.99 7.10 14.57
C ILE A 10 11.65 6.49 14.99
N PRO A 11 10.55 7.28 14.99
CA PRO A 11 9.21 6.74 15.17
C PRO A 11 8.84 5.82 14.02
N ILE A 12 8.45 4.58 14.36
CA ILE A 12 7.75 3.66 13.44
C ILE A 12 6.29 3.67 13.83
N LEU A 13 5.46 4.28 12.98
CA LEU A 13 4.03 4.42 13.24
C LEU A 13 3.32 3.10 12.89
N THR A 14 2.86 2.39 13.91
CA THR A 14 2.16 1.09 13.79
C THR A 14 1.45 0.71 15.07
N ASP A 15 0.32 0.01 14.96
CA ASP A 15 -0.39 -0.61 16.11
C ASP A 15 0.13 -2.02 16.40
N ASP A 16 0.80 -2.67 15.44
CA ASP A 16 1.35 -4.02 15.55
C ASP A 16 2.74 -4.07 14.89
N PRO A 17 3.82 -3.96 15.68
CA PRO A 17 5.18 -4.10 15.16
C PRO A 17 5.45 -5.46 14.49
N GLY A 18 5.12 -6.53 15.19
CA GLY A 18 5.29 -7.91 14.72
C GLY A 18 6.65 -8.19 14.09
N TRP A 19 6.72 -9.20 13.24
CA TRP A 19 7.96 -9.60 12.55
C TRP A 19 8.56 -8.44 11.72
N HIS A 20 7.73 -7.63 11.06
CA HIS A 20 8.20 -6.52 10.22
C HIS A 20 8.86 -5.41 11.05
N GLY A 21 8.29 -5.10 12.22
CA GLY A 21 8.89 -4.15 13.16
C GLY A 21 10.24 -4.63 13.68
N ASP A 22 10.36 -5.91 14.01
CA ASP A 22 11.64 -6.50 14.44
C ASP A 22 12.72 -6.37 13.36
N GLN A 23 12.38 -6.61 12.08
CA GLN A 23 13.34 -6.45 10.99
C GLN A 23 13.75 -4.98 10.80
N LEU A 24 12.79 -4.05 10.84
CA LEU A 24 13.09 -2.61 10.76
C LEU A 24 13.94 -2.14 11.92
N SER A 25 13.66 -2.57 13.17
CA SER A 25 14.47 -2.23 14.33
C SER A 25 15.92 -2.66 14.17
N LYS A 26 16.16 -3.87 13.68
CA LYS A 26 17.52 -4.37 13.39
C LYS A 26 18.20 -3.55 12.30
N ALA A 27 17.48 -3.22 11.24
CA ALA A 27 18.01 -2.43 10.13
C ALA A 27 18.36 -0.99 10.55
N PHE A 28 17.51 -0.33 11.38
CA PHE A 28 17.80 0.97 11.97
C PHE A 28 18.99 0.93 12.92
N ALA A 29 19.04 -0.06 13.83
CA ALA A 29 20.14 -0.25 14.77
C ALA A 29 21.49 -0.42 14.05
N ALA A 30 21.52 -1.17 12.95
CA ALA A 30 22.73 -1.35 12.13
C ALA A 30 23.26 -0.04 11.52
N ARG A 31 22.44 1.01 11.46
CA ARG A 31 22.80 2.37 10.98
C ARG A 31 22.93 3.38 12.10
N GLY A 32 22.89 2.93 13.35
CA GLY A 32 23.06 3.75 14.54
C GLY A 32 21.82 4.58 14.89
N PHE A 33 20.63 4.19 14.44
CA PHE A 33 19.34 4.74 14.81
C PHE A 33 18.60 3.80 15.77
N GLU A 34 17.73 4.36 16.61
CA GLU A 34 16.84 3.64 17.49
C GLU A 34 15.41 3.71 16.98
N ALA A 35 14.79 2.57 16.73
CA ALA A 35 13.38 2.49 16.34
C ALA A 35 12.46 2.59 17.56
N VAL A 36 11.49 3.51 17.52
CA VAL A 36 10.47 3.70 18.57
C VAL A 36 9.09 3.46 17.98
N PHE A 37 8.38 2.45 18.47
CA PHE A 37 7.04 2.13 17.95
C PHE A 37 5.97 3.00 18.61
N ILE A 38 5.18 3.69 17.78
CA ILE A 38 4.11 4.59 18.23
C ILE A 38 2.84 4.29 17.43
N PRO A 39 1.75 3.86 18.07
CA PRO A 39 0.45 3.78 17.41
C PRO A 39 -0.06 5.18 17.03
N LEU A 40 -0.57 5.36 15.82
CA LEU A 40 -1.16 6.63 15.40
C LEU A 40 -2.34 7.09 16.28
N ARG A 41 -3.05 6.16 16.92
CA ARG A 41 -4.12 6.47 17.86
C ARG A 41 -3.62 7.16 19.14
N ASP A 42 -2.32 7.04 19.46
CA ASP A 42 -1.68 7.65 20.62
C ASP A 42 -1.05 9.02 20.27
N CYS A 43 -1.17 9.43 19.00
CA CYS A 43 -0.75 10.74 18.52
C CYS A 43 -1.96 11.69 18.48
N HIS A 44 -1.75 12.99 18.64
CA HIS A 44 -2.82 13.99 18.56
C HIS A 44 -2.32 15.35 18.07
N LEU A 45 -3.25 16.19 17.64
CA LEU A 45 -2.97 17.59 17.37
C LEU A 45 -3.14 18.39 18.65
N GLU A 46 -2.14 19.22 18.96
CA GLU A 46 -2.14 20.10 20.12
C GLU A 46 -1.87 21.55 19.65
N LEU A 47 -2.92 22.29 19.42
CA LEU A 47 -2.87 23.61 18.77
C LEU A 47 -2.77 24.72 19.83
N LEU A 48 -1.67 24.78 20.53
CA LEU A 48 -1.34 25.81 21.54
C LEU A 48 -0.26 26.76 21.00
N PRO A 49 -0.15 27.99 21.54
CA PRO A 49 0.82 28.99 21.02
C PRO A 49 2.27 28.51 20.97
N ASP A 50 2.69 27.68 21.94
CA ASP A 50 4.07 27.20 22.05
C ASP A 50 4.23 25.71 21.66
N SER A 51 3.16 25.09 21.11
CA SER A 51 3.18 23.70 20.65
C SER A 51 3.66 23.61 19.21
N PRO A 52 4.40 22.57 18.81
CA PRO A 52 4.70 22.30 17.41
C PRO A 52 3.45 21.93 16.58
N GLY A 53 2.30 21.74 17.21
CA GLY A 53 1.03 21.44 16.57
C GLY A 53 0.69 19.95 16.49
N VAL A 54 1.69 19.07 16.55
CA VAL A 54 1.53 17.60 16.57
C VAL A 54 2.27 17.04 17.78
N CYS A 55 1.59 16.21 18.55
CA CYS A 55 2.18 15.52 19.70
C CYS A 55 2.39 14.04 19.33
N LEU A 56 3.65 13.61 19.38
CA LEU A 56 4.09 12.22 19.28
C LEU A 56 4.69 11.78 20.60
N LYS A 57 4.25 10.66 21.14
CA LYS A 57 4.74 10.14 22.41
C LYS A 57 6.26 9.96 22.39
N GLY A 58 6.95 10.62 23.31
CA GLY A 58 8.41 10.63 23.42
C GLY A 58 9.13 11.66 22.54
N PHE A 59 8.37 12.51 21.81
CA PHE A 59 8.85 13.59 20.96
C PHE A 59 8.07 14.91 21.19
N GLU A 60 7.57 15.09 22.41
CA GLU A 60 6.70 16.21 22.76
C GLU A 60 7.41 17.56 22.68
N SER A 61 8.73 17.58 22.95
CA SER A 61 9.52 18.83 22.95
C SER A 61 10.15 19.15 21.60
N VAL A 62 10.47 18.13 20.81
CA VAL A 62 11.13 18.28 19.50
C VAL A 62 10.63 17.18 18.57
N LEU A 63 10.08 17.59 17.44
CA LEU A 63 9.64 16.64 16.41
C LEU A 63 10.83 15.86 15.83
N PRO A 64 10.64 14.59 15.46
CA PRO A 64 11.67 13.79 14.81
C PRO A 64 11.97 14.32 13.40
N GLN A 65 13.14 14.03 12.85
CA GLN A 65 13.48 14.36 11.46
C GLN A 65 12.61 13.63 10.44
N GLY A 66 12.12 12.45 10.81
CA GLY A 66 11.22 11.65 9.98
C GLY A 66 10.49 10.56 10.76
N VAL A 67 9.41 10.07 10.18
CA VAL A 67 8.62 8.97 10.71
C VAL A 67 8.46 7.88 9.63
N PHE A 68 8.59 6.62 10.03
CA PHE A 68 8.37 5.47 9.15
C PHE A 68 6.95 4.95 9.37
N VAL A 69 6.09 5.05 8.37
CA VAL A 69 4.69 4.60 8.48
C VAL A 69 4.59 3.12 8.12
N ARG A 70 4.26 2.29 9.11
CA ARG A 70 4.11 0.84 8.93
C ARG A 70 2.68 0.36 9.15
N GLY A 71 1.80 1.24 9.61
CA GLY A 71 0.38 0.94 9.79
C GLY A 71 -0.45 2.21 9.98
N VAL A 72 -1.61 2.24 9.35
CA VAL A 72 -2.72 3.14 9.68
C VAL A 72 -3.89 2.25 10.04
N ALA A 73 -4.20 2.16 11.34
CA ALA A 73 -5.27 1.28 11.81
C ALA A 73 -6.62 1.68 11.21
N GLY A 74 -7.46 0.71 10.91
CA GLY A 74 -8.85 0.92 10.56
C GLY A 74 -9.65 1.52 11.73
N GLY A 75 -10.85 2.00 11.44
CA GLY A 75 -11.74 2.60 12.43
C GLY A 75 -12.92 3.30 11.77
N THR A 76 -13.59 4.18 12.51
CA THR A 76 -14.59 5.07 11.92
C THR A 76 -13.94 6.05 10.95
N LEU A 77 -14.72 6.65 10.05
CA LEU A 77 -14.22 7.66 9.11
C LEU A 77 -13.45 8.77 9.83
N GLN A 78 -14.00 9.28 10.95
CA GLN A 78 -13.36 10.35 11.74
C GLN A 78 -12.01 9.90 12.31
N GLN A 79 -11.90 8.66 12.79
CA GLN A 79 -10.63 8.14 13.33
C GLN A 79 -9.58 7.97 12.23
N VAL A 80 -9.99 7.49 11.05
CA VAL A 80 -9.05 7.32 9.92
C VAL A 80 -8.58 8.67 9.41
N ILE A 81 -9.51 9.64 9.22
CA ILE A 81 -9.16 11.01 8.83
C ILE A 81 -8.19 11.62 9.82
N MET A 82 -8.48 11.56 11.13
CA MET A 82 -7.60 12.13 12.16
C MET A 82 -6.18 11.55 12.13
N ARG A 83 -6.03 10.24 11.86
CA ARG A 83 -4.72 9.59 11.73
C ARG A 83 -3.96 10.07 10.49
N LEU A 84 -4.67 10.27 9.39
CA LEU A 84 -4.10 10.81 8.15
C LEU A 84 -3.73 12.28 8.30
N ASP A 85 -4.56 13.08 8.99
CA ASP A 85 -4.28 14.49 9.29
C ASP A 85 -2.97 14.64 10.09
N ILE A 86 -2.66 13.71 11.02
CA ILE A 86 -1.38 13.69 11.73
C ILE A 86 -0.21 13.50 10.74
N LEU A 87 -0.33 12.58 9.78
CA LEU A 87 0.71 12.37 8.77
C LEU A 87 0.89 13.61 7.87
N HIS A 88 -0.22 14.24 7.46
CA HIS A 88 -0.19 15.47 6.67
C HIS A 88 0.42 16.64 7.47
N ALA A 89 0.03 16.79 8.73
CA ALA A 89 0.57 17.84 9.60
C ALA A 89 2.08 17.66 9.83
N LEU A 90 2.55 16.44 10.09
CA LEU A 90 3.98 16.15 10.19
C LEU A 90 4.73 16.56 8.92
N LYS A 91 4.21 16.24 7.75
CA LYS A 91 4.82 16.65 6.47
C LYS A 91 4.84 18.19 6.31
N MET A 92 3.75 18.88 6.68
CA MET A 92 3.69 20.35 6.65
C MET A 92 4.68 21.00 7.61
N LEU A 93 5.06 20.28 8.68
CA LEU A 93 6.09 20.67 9.66
C LEU A 93 7.50 20.22 9.24
N ASN A 94 7.70 19.85 7.97
CA ASN A 94 8.96 19.40 7.39
C ASN A 94 9.52 18.09 8.00
N VAL A 95 8.68 17.29 8.65
CA VAL A 95 9.05 15.93 9.06
C VAL A 95 8.91 15.00 7.85
N THR A 96 9.95 14.22 7.55
CA THR A 96 9.89 13.20 6.47
C THR A 96 8.90 12.11 6.85
N VAL A 97 7.82 11.95 6.10
CA VAL A 97 6.80 10.89 6.30
C VAL A 97 6.94 9.82 5.23
N TYR A 98 7.26 8.60 5.60
CA TYR A 98 7.60 7.49 4.69
C TYR A 98 6.75 6.24 4.96
N ASN A 99 5.80 5.81 4.13
CA ASN A 99 5.22 6.50 2.98
C ASN A 99 4.40 7.73 3.38
N ASP A 100 4.36 8.67 2.45
CA ASP A 100 3.53 9.88 2.56
C ASP A 100 2.05 9.55 2.78
N GLY A 101 1.38 10.35 3.63
CA GLY A 101 -0.05 10.17 3.93
C GLY A 101 -0.92 10.15 2.67
N ARG A 102 -0.64 11.03 1.71
CA ARG A 102 -1.39 11.10 0.43
C ARG A 102 -1.19 9.85 -0.44
N ALA A 103 0.00 9.27 -0.45
CA ALA A 103 0.26 8.01 -1.15
C ALA A 103 -0.50 6.85 -0.51
N ILE A 104 -0.57 6.84 0.83
CA ILE A 104 -1.36 5.85 1.58
C ILE A 104 -2.85 5.99 1.24
N GLU A 105 -3.42 7.18 1.28
CA GLU A 105 -4.82 7.45 0.90
C GLU A 105 -5.14 6.92 -0.50
N ARG A 106 -4.31 7.26 -1.48
CA ARG A 106 -4.47 6.84 -2.89
C ARG A 106 -4.48 5.33 -3.07
N THR A 107 -3.70 4.60 -2.28
CA THR A 107 -3.50 3.16 -2.45
C THR A 107 -4.43 2.31 -1.59
N VAL A 108 -4.94 2.83 -0.48
CA VAL A 108 -5.99 2.19 0.32
C VAL A 108 -7.33 2.25 -0.41
N ASP A 109 -7.59 3.33 -1.13
CA ASP A 109 -8.76 3.50 -1.99
C ASP A 109 -8.53 2.83 -3.36
N LYS A 110 -9.12 1.65 -3.57
CA LYS A 110 -9.02 0.91 -4.84
C LYS A 110 -9.57 1.68 -6.04
N ALA A 111 -10.58 2.54 -5.85
CA ALA A 111 -11.13 3.35 -6.92
C ALA A 111 -10.14 4.42 -7.37
N MET A 112 -9.54 5.14 -6.41
CA MET A 112 -8.52 6.14 -6.70
C MET A 112 -7.28 5.51 -7.31
N THR A 113 -6.80 4.38 -6.78
CA THR A 113 -5.68 3.61 -7.38
C THR A 113 -5.98 3.27 -8.83
N SER A 114 -7.15 2.67 -9.12
CA SER A 114 -7.51 2.28 -10.49
C SER A 114 -7.63 3.48 -11.42
N PHE A 115 -8.17 4.61 -10.93
CA PHE A 115 -8.26 5.85 -11.70
C PHE A 115 -6.87 6.42 -12.05
N LEU A 116 -5.95 6.46 -11.09
CA LEU A 116 -4.58 6.94 -11.30
C LEU A 116 -3.79 6.04 -12.27
N LEU A 117 -3.93 4.73 -12.15
CA LEU A 117 -3.34 3.77 -13.08
C LEU A 117 -3.89 3.99 -14.51
N HIS A 118 -5.22 4.11 -14.64
CA HIS A 118 -5.87 4.39 -15.93
C HIS A 118 -5.39 5.70 -16.55
N LEU A 119 -5.33 6.78 -15.77
CA LEU A 119 -4.88 8.10 -16.21
C LEU A 119 -3.44 8.09 -16.74
N GLN A 120 -2.58 7.25 -16.16
CA GLN A 120 -1.18 7.10 -16.57
C GLN A 120 -0.97 6.02 -17.64
N GLY A 121 -2.05 5.42 -18.16
CA GLY A 121 -1.97 4.37 -19.17
C GLY A 121 -1.37 3.06 -18.69
N VAL A 122 -1.32 2.83 -17.36
CA VAL A 122 -0.87 1.57 -16.79
C VAL A 122 -1.94 0.51 -17.02
N PRO A 123 -1.61 -0.66 -17.60
CA PRO A 123 -2.58 -1.71 -17.83
C PRO A 123 -3.22 -2.18 -16.51
N THR A 124 -4.54 -2.00 -16.38
CA THR A 124 -5.36 -2.45 -15.25
C THR A 124 -6.65 -3.05 -15.80
N PRO A 125 -7.31 -4.01 -15.12
CA PRO A 125 -8.58 -4.53 -15.61
C PRO A 125 -9.63 -3.43 -15.68
N SER A 126 -10.54 -3.49 -16.66
CA SER A 126 -11.66 -2.55 -16.76
C SER A 126 -12.43 -2.50 -15.44
N THR A 127 -12.63 -1.30 -14.91
CA THR A 127 -13.14 -1.07 -13.56
C THR A 127 -14.30 -0.08 -13.59
N TRP A 128 -15.32 -0.32 -12.78
CA TRP A 128 -16.45 0.56 -12.54
C TRP A 128 -16.64 0.73 -11.05
N VAL A 129 -16.93 1.96 -10.63
CA VAL A 129 -17.23 2.29 -9.24
C VAL A 129 -18.50 3.13 -9.22
N CYS A 130 -19.49 2.72 -8.45
CA CYS A 130 -20.75 3.45 -8.32
C CYS A 130 -21.45 3.16 -6.99
N GLU A 131 -22.31 4.06 -6.55
CA GLU A 131 -23.14 3.89 -5.35
C GLU A 131 -24.51 3.27 -5.69
N SER A 132 -24.98 3.44 -6.92
CA SER A 132 -26.29 2.93 -7.33
C SER A 132 -26.26 1.42 -7.61
N ARG A 133 -27.04 0.66 -6.83
CA ARG A 133 -27.26 -0.76 -7.07
C ARG A 133 -27.75 -1.03 -8.50
N GLY A 134 -28.69 -0.22 -9.01
CA GLY A 134 -29.22 -0.36 -10.36
C GLY A 134 -28.15 -0.19 -11.44
N GLN A 135 -27.21 0.77 -11.25
CA GLN A 135 -26.06 0.92 -12.14
C GLN A 135 -25.14 -0.30 -12.07
N ALA A 136 -24.82 -0.77 -10.87
CA ALA A 136 -23.97 -1.93 -10.68
C ALA A 136 -24.57 -3.20 -11.32
N GLU A 137 -25.87 -3.44 -11.15
CA GLU A 137 -26.60 -4.55 -11.80
C GLU A 137 -26.60 -4.41 -13.33
N ALA A 138 -26.80 -3.23 -13.86
CA ALA A 138 -26.75 -2.97 -15.30
C ALA A 138 -25.35 -3.26 -15.88
N ILE A 139 -24.30 -2.83 -15.19
CA ILE A 139 -22.90 -3.14 -15.55
C ILE A 139 -22.69 -4.66 -15.54
N MET A 140 -23.06 -5.32 -14.44
CA MET A 140 -22.92 -6.77 -14.32
C MET A 140 -23.62 -7.51 -15.49
N ARG A 141 -24.89 -7.17 -15.76
CA ARG A 141 -25.64 -7.80 -16.85
C ARG A 141 -24.95 -7.59 -18.19
N ARG A 142 -24.54 -6.35 -18.51
CA ARG A 142 -23.87 -6.02 -19.78
C ARG A 142 -22.59 -6.83 -19.96
N GLU A 143 -21.73 -6.88 -18.94
CA GLU A 143 -20.45 -7.55 -19.03
C GLU A 143 -20.61 -9.09 -19.09
N THR A 144 -21.47 -9.65 -18.23
CA THR A 144 -21.66 -11.11 -18.22
C THR A 144 -22.38 -11.62 -19.47
N MET A 145 -23.31 -10.85 -20.06
CA MET A 145 -23.89 -11.16 -21.39
C MET A 145 -22.83 -11.17 -22.50
N ALA A 146 -21.81 -10.33 -22.37
CA ALA A 146 -20.65 -10.31 -23.25
C ALA A 146 -19.59 -11.37 -22.89
N ARG A 147 -19.93 -12.34 -22.02
CA ARG A 147 -19.07 -13.42 -21.50
C ARG A 147 -17.81 -12.91 -20.82
N ARG A 148 -17.88 -11.74 -20.19
CA ARG A 148 -16.82 -11.21 -19.34
C ARG A 148 -17.28 -11.28 -17.88
N ASP A 149 -16.65 -12.16 -17.11
CA ASP A 149 -16.91 -12.26 -15.68
C ASP A 149 -16.39 -10.99 -14.97
N LEU A 150 -17.04 -10.64 -13.88
CA LEU A 150 -16.63 -9.55 -13.03
C LEU A 150 -16.18 -10.05 -11.66
N VAL A 151 -15.41 -9.22 -10.99
CA VAL A 151 -15.09 -9.35 -9.57
C VAL A 151 -15.63 -8.13 -8.85
N ILE A 152 -16.45 -8.35 -7.82
CA ILE A 152 -16.83 -7.30 -6.87
C ILE A 152 -15.90 -7.35 -5.66
N LYS A 153 -15.41 -6.19 -5.25
CA LYS A 153 -14.47 -6.06 -4.12
C LYS A 153 -14.96 -4.97 -3.17
N PRO A 154 -14.72 -5.07 -1.86
CA PRO A 154 -14.82 -3.91 -0.98
C PRO A 154 -13.89 -2.79 -1.44
N LEU A 155 -14.36 -1.54 -1.37
CA LEU A 155 -13.53 -0.39 -1.73
C LEU A 155 -12.27 -0.33 -0.85
N PHE A 156 -12.47 -0.47 0.45
CA PHE A 156 -11.42 -0.63 1.46
C PHE A 156 -11.35 -2.09 1.90
N GLY A 157 -10.15 -2.60 2.14
CA GLY A 157 -9.96 -3.99 2.57
C GLY A 157 -8.72 -4.62 1.96
N SER A 158 -8.29 -5.72 2.54
CA SER A 158 -7.08 -6.45 2.17
C SER A 158 -7.32 -7.96 2.20
N GLN A 159 -6.33 -8.74 1.76
CA GLN A 159 -6.30 -10.21 1.87
C GLN A 159 -7.44 -10.94 1.16
N GLY A 160 -8.12 -10.31 0.19
CA GLY A 160 -9.20 -10.94 -0.56
C GLY A 160 -10.51 -11.13 0.21
N VAL A 161 -10.64 -10.55 1.42
CA VAL A 161 -11.89 -10.61 2.19
C VAL A 161 -12.98 -9.86 1.46
N GLY A 162 -14.17 -10.46 1.33
CA GLY A 162 -15.32 -9.87 0.62
C GLY A 162 -15.24 -9.86 -0.91
N VAL A 163 -14.19 -10.43 -1.49
CA VAL A 163 -14.05 -10.54 -2.96
C VAL A 163 -14.92 -11.67 -3.50
N ARG A 164 -15.75 -11.38 -4.51
CA ARG A 164 -16.64 -12.36 -5.16
C ARG A 164 -16.56 -12.25 -6.67
N ARG A 165 -16.56 -13.39 -7.36
CA ARG A 165 -16.68 -13.48 -8.82
C ARG A 165 -18.15 -13.51 -9.23
N LEU A 166 -18.52 -12.70 -10.20
CA LEU A 166 -19.86 -12.56 -10.74
C LEU A 166 -19.87 -13.10 -12.17
N GLN A 167 -20.69 -14.12 -12.40
CA GLN A 167 -20.83 -14.81 -13.68
C GLN A 167 -22.26 -14.68 -14.20
N GLN A 168 -22.48 -15.00 -15.46
CA GLN A 168 -23.83 -15.06 -16.04
C GLN A 168 -24.71 -16.01 -15.23
N GLY A 169 -25.91 -15.56 -14.85
CA GLY A 169 -26.85 -16.34 -14.05
C GLY A 169 -26.64 -16.24 -12.54
N ASN A 170 -25.54 -15.66 -12.06
CA ASN A 170 -25.40 -15.41 -10.63
C ASN A 170 -26.35 -14.28 -10.18
N PRO A 171 -26.96 -14.40 -8.98
CA PRO A 171 -27.66 -13.28 -8.38
C PRO A 171 -26.65 -12.16 -8.04
N PHE A 172 -27.08 -10.91 -8.23
CA PHE A 172 -26.26 -9.79 -7.77
C PHE A 172 -26.20 -9.80 -6.24
N PRO A 173 -25.02 -9.67 -5.63
CA PRO A 173 -24.88 -9.74 -4.19
C PRO A 173 -25.77 -8.69 -3.50
N VAL A 174 -26.45 -9.08 -2.43
CA VAL A 174 -27.09 -8.12 -1.54
C VAL A 174 -26.00 -7.26 -0.92
N PRO A 175 -26.13 -5.93 -0.94
CA PRO A 175 -25.17 -5.06 -0.24
C PRO A 175 -25.28 -5.39 1.25
N MET A 176 -24.26 -6.05 1.76
CA MET A 176 -24.05 -6.14 3.20
C MET A 176 -22.99 -5.09 3.56
N ALA A 177 -23.20 -4.35 4.64
CA ALA A 177 -22.27 -3.34 5.11
C ALA A 177 -20.83 -3.85 5.20
N GLU A 178 -20.66 -5.14 5.49
CA GLU A 178 -19.37 -5.82 5.57
C GLU A 178 -18.66 -6.01 4.23
N HIS A 179 -19.35 -5.89 3.09
CA HIS A 179 -18.80 -6.26 1.79
C HIS A 179 -18.76 -5.12 0.77
N VAL A 180 -19.70 -4.21 0.82
CA VAL A 180 -19.86 -3.18 -0.21
C VAL A 180 -19.99 -1.78 0.40
N ASP A 181 -20.52 -1.68 1.61
CA ASP A 181 -20.76 -0.44 2.35
C ASP A 181 -21.40 0.67 1.48
N GLY A 182 -22.34 0.27 0.59
CA GLY A 182 -23.03 1.15 -0.32
C GLY A 182 -22.24 1.57 -1.57
N VAL A 183 -20.96 1.19 -1.70
CA VAL A 183 -20.14 1.48 -2.89
C VAL A 183 -19.77 0.18 -3.59
N TYR A 184 -20.12 0.09 -4.86
CA TYR A 184 -19.85 -1.07 -5.71
C TYR A 184 -18.60 -0.84 -6.53
N TYR A 185 -17.49 -1.52 -6.17
CA TYR A 185 -16.28 -1.60 -6.96
C TYR A 185 -16.31 -2.90 -7.77
N LEU A 186 -16.52 -2.78 -9.08
CA LEU A 186 -16.60 -3.87 -10.04
C LEU A 186 -15.38 -3.83 -10.96
N GLN A 187 -14.75 -4.98 -11.19
CA GLN A 187 -13.59 -5.09 -12.05
C GLN A 187 -13.69 -6.33 -12.92
N ASN A 188 -13.25 -6.28 -14.18
CA ASN A 188 -13.19 -7.47 -15.02
C ASN A 188 -12.31 -8.54 -14.37
N TYR A 189 -12.82 -9.77 -14.34
CA TYR A 189 -12.00 -10.92 -13.94
C TYR A 189 -10.97 -11.20 -15.03
N ILE A 190 -9.72 -11.32 -14.63
CA ILE A 190 -8.62 -11.71 -15.51
C ILE A 190 -8.38 -13.20 -15.37
N ASP A 191 -8.59 -13.92 -16.45
CA ASP A 191 -8.43 -15.38 -16.50
C ASP A 191 -6.96 -15.70 -16.85
N ALA A 192 -6.22 -16.21 -15.87
CA ALA A 192 -4.83 -16.67 -16.04
C ALA A 192 -4.71 -18.10 -16.61
N GLY A 193 -5.84 -18.79 -16.84
CA GLY A 193 -5.88 -20.18 -17.31
C GLY A 193 -6.25 -21.20 -16.22
N GLU A 194 -6.68 -22.38 -16.64
CA GLU A 194 -7.06 -23.46 -15.73
C GLU A 194 -5.83 -23.97 -14.95
N GLY A 195 -5.99 -24.11 -13.62
CA GLY A 195 -4.95 -24.58 -12.73
C GLY A 195 -3.78 -23.62 -12.51
N ALA A 196 -3.86 -22.40 -13.07
CA ALA A 196 -2.81 -21.38 -12.98
C ALA A 196 -3.20 -20.26 -12.01
N TRP A 197 -3.59 -20.63 -10.79
CA TRP A 197 -3.90 -19.64 -9.76
C TRP A 197 -2.61 -19.02 -9.22
N HIS A 198 -2.10 -18.00 -9.96
CA HIS A 198 -0.90 -17.28 -9.54
C HIS A 198 -1.00 -15.80 -9.92
N ASP A 199 -0.31 -15.00 -9.15
CA ASP A 199 -0.05 -13.59 -9.40
C ASP A 199 1.39 -13.25 -9.02
N TYR A 200 1.84 -12.08 -9.42
CA TYR A 200 3.19 -11.60 -9.17
C TYR A 200 3.13 -10.42 -8.20
N ARG A 201 3.98 -10.43 -7.19
CA ARG A 201 4.24 -9.25 -6.36
C ARG A 201 5.62 -8.70 -6.69
N VAL A 202 5.64 -7.47 -7.18
CA VAL A 202 6.87 -6.72 -7.43
C VAL A 202 7.01 -5.67 -6.35
N PHE A 203 8.10 -5.72 -5.59
CA PHE A 203 8.40 -4.79 -4.52
C PHE A 203 9.27 -3.66 -5.07
N VAL A 204 8.75 -2.44 -5.02
CA VAL A 204 9.40 -1.23 -5.53
C VAL A 204 9.80 -0.35 -4.36
N ILE A 205 11.03 0.16 -4.37
CA ILE A 205 11.56 1.16 -3.44
C ILE A 205 12.22 2.26 -4.27
N ASN A 206 11.83 3.51 -4.07
CA ASN A 206 12.41 4.68 -4.71
C ASN A 206 12.57 4.48 -6.23
N HIS A 207 11.48 4.12 -6.91
CA HIS A 207 11.42 3.87 -8.35
C HIS A 207 12.40 2.79 -8.86
N ARG A 208 12.84 1.87 -8.00
CA ARG A 208 13.67 0.71 -8.37
C ARG A 208 13.00 -0.57 -7.88
N ILE A 209 13.13 -1.64 -8.65
CA ILE A 209 12.67 -2.95 -8.20
C ILE A 209 13.68 -3.49 -7.18
N CYS A 210 13.21 -3.70 -5.97
CA CYS A 210 13.99 -4.32 -4.90
C CYS A 210 13.97 -5.84 -5.03
N ALA A 211 12.79 -6.44 -5.15
CA ALA A 211 12.60 -7.87 -5.26
C ALA A 211 11.25 -8.20 -5.92
N ALA A 212 11.08 -9.43 -6.37
CA ALA A 212 9.79 -9.91 -6.83
C ALA A 212 9.59 -11.40 -6.52
N MET A 213 8.32 -11.79 -6.43
CA MET A 213 7.90 -13.17 -6.26
C MET A 213 6.68 -13.51 -7.08
N VAL A 214 6.52 -14.77 -7.43
CA VAL A 214 5.24 -15.34 -7.85
C VAL A 214 4.58 -15.98 -6.63
N ARG A 215 3.28 -15.70 -6.46
CA ARG A 215 2.45 -16.35 -5.43
C ARG A 215 1.57 -17.37 -6.12
N ARG A 216 1.59 -18.61 -5.67
CA ARG A 216 0.78 -19.71 -6.22
C ARG A 216 -0.21 -20.17 -5.17
N GLY A 217 -1.45 -20.31 -5.53
CA GLY A 217 -2.52 -20.79 -4.66
C GLY A 217 -3.33 -21.91 -5.27
N ASN A 218 -4.24 -22.45 -4.48
CA ASN A 218 -5.16 -23.51 -4.89
C ASN A 218 -6.54 -22.96 -5.32
N HIS A 219 -6.69 -21.63 -5.34
CA HIS A 219 -7.94 -20.96 -5.65
C HIS A 219 -7.66 -19.64 -6.37
N TRP A 220 -8.64 -19.12 -7.12
CA TRP A 220 -8.52 -17.88 -7.89
C TRP A 220 -8.31 -16.62 -7.00
N ILE A 221 -8.75 -16.64 -5.73
CA ILE A 221 -8.32 -15.67 -4.74
C ILE A 221 -7.00 -16.20 -4.17
N ASN A 222 -5.92 -15.63 -4.64
CA ASN A 222 -4.59 -16.07 -4.28
C ASN A 222 -3.93 -15.04 -3.36
N ASN A 223 -3.63 -15.45 -2.12
CA ASN A 223 -2.74 -14.67 -1.26
C ASN A 223 -2.01 -15.58 -0.26
N VAL A 224 -0.88 -15.10 0.25
CA VAL A 224 -0.03 -15.85 1.20
C VAL A 224 -0.77 -16.16 2.50
N ALA A 225 -1.65 -15.27 2.97
CA ALA A 225 -2.41 -15.48 4.20
C ALA A 225 -3.42 -16.63 4.10
N GLN A 226 -3.76 -17.07 2.87
CA GLN A 226 -4.66 -18.19 2.60
C GLN A 226 -3.90 -19.46 2.18
N GLY A 227 -2.60 -19.55 2.47
CA GLY A 227 -1.80 -20.74 2.22
C GLY A 227 -1.14 -20.80 0.83
N GLY A 228 -1.07 -19.69 0.12
CA GLY A 228 -0.32 -19.61 -1.14
C GLY A 228 1.19 -19.78 -0.90
N SER A 229 1.87 -20.51 -1.81
CA SER A 229 3.33 -20.61 -1.83
C SER A 229 3.94 -19.39 -2.52
N CYS A 230 5.16 -19.04 -2.09
CA CYS A 230 5.96 -17.99 -2.70
C CYS A 230 7.19 -18.61 -3.37
N GLU A 231 7.51 -18.15 -4.57
CA GLU A 231 8.73 -18.52 -5.29
C GLU A 231 9.41 -17.24 -5.78
N ALA A 232 10.76 -17.23 -5.79
CA ALA A 232 11.52 -16.12 -6.33
C ALA A 232 11.14 -15.87 -7.80
N TRP A 233 11.04 -14.60 -8.18
CA TRP A 233 10.75 -14.21 -9.55
C TRP A 233 11.66 -13.08 -10.00
N ILE A 234 12.12 -13.14 -11.23
CA ILE A 234 12.85 -12.04 -11.87
C ILE A 234 11.89 -11.45 -12.90
N PRO A 235 11.38 -10.22 -12.67
CA PRO A 235 10.43 -9.61 -13.59
C PRO A 235 11.05 -9.40 -14.97
N GLU A 236 10.33 -9.79 -16.02
CA GLU A 236 10.67 -9.45 -17.39
C GLU A 236 10.61 -7.92 -17.60
N PRO A 237 11.30 -7.35 -18.60
CA PRO A 237 11.34 -5.90 -18.79
C PRO A 237 9.96 -5.22 -18.86
N GLU A 238 8.97 -5.87 -19.46
CA GLU A 238 7.59 -5.36 -19.53
C GLU A 238 6.95 -5.30 -18.13
N MET A 239 7.03 -6.38 -17.35
CA MET A 239 6.49 -6.43 -15.99
C MET A 239 7.19 -5.41 -15.09
N ALA A 240 8.51 -5.28 -15.21
CA ALA A 240 9.31 -4.30 -14.49
C ALA A 240 8.85 -2.86 -14.81
N SER A 241 8.69 -2.54 -16.09
CA SER A 241 8.22 -1.23 -16.56
C SER A 241 6.83 -0.89 -16.01
N ILE A 242 5.88 -1.86 -16.07
CA ILE A 242 4.52 -1.70 -15.57
C ILE A 242 4.51 -1.47 -14.05
N ALA A 243 5.32 -2.22 -13.29
CA ALA A 243 5.41 -2.07 -11.83
C ALA A 243 5.95 -0.68 -11.44
N LEU A 244 7.00 -0.20 -12.11
CA LEU A 244 7.57 1.12 -11.87
C LEU A 244 6.59 2.23 -12.26
N ALA A 245 5.89 2.09 -13.39
CA ALA A 245 4.86 3.03 -13.81
C ALA A 245 3.68 3.07 -12.81
N ALA A 246 3.27 1.93 -12.25
CA ALA A 246 2.23 1.86 -11.24
C ALA A 246 2.63 2.57 -9.93
N ALA A 247 3.86 2.35 -9.45
CA ALA A 247 4.37 3.04 -8.27
C ALA A 247 4.42 4.56 -8.49
N LYS A 248 4.88 4.99 -9.67
CA LYS A 248 4.92 6.41 -10.06
C LYS A 248 3.52 7.03 -10.16
N ALA A 249 2.53 6.28 -10.67
CA ALA A 249 1.16 6.77 -10.83
C ALA A 249 0.52 7.18 -9.50
N VAL A 250 0.84 6.49 -8.40
CA VAL A 250 0.34 6.80 -7.06
C VAL A 250 1.29 7.68 -6.25
N ASP A 251 2.47 8.01 -6.79
CA ASP A 251 3.48 8.88 -6.16
C ASP A 251 3.91 8.35 -4.78
N ILE A 252 4.50 7.16 -4.77
CA ILE A 252 4.81 6.42 -3.54
C ILE A 252 6.30 6.09 -3.43
N ASP A 253 6.83 6.16 -2.21
CA ASP A 253 8.24 5.89 -1.92
C ASP A 253 8.56 4.39 -2.03
N TYR A 254 7.71 3.55 -1.44
CA TYR A 254 7.83 2.09 -1.56
C TYR A 254 6.45 1.42 -1.61
N CYS A 255 6.34 0.36 -2.35
CA CYS A 255 5.08 -0.38 -2.47
C CYS A 255 5.28 -1.83 -2.92
N GLY A 256 4.23 -2.63 -2.73
CA GLY A 256 4.06 -3.91 -3.41
C GLY A 256 3.06 -3.75 -4.55
N VAL A 257 3.47 -4.00 -5.77
CA VAL A 257 2.60 -4.00 -6.96
C VAL A 257 2.18 -5.41 -7.27
N ASP A 258 0.87 -5.65 -7.28
CA ASP A 258 0.29 -6.96 -7.59
C ASP A 258 -0.12 -7.00 -9.08
N ILE A 259 0.48 -7.92 -9.82
CA ILE A 259 0.32 -8.05 -11.28
C ILE A 259 -0.18 -9.46 -11.61
N ILE A 260 -1.11 -9.54 -12.55
CA ILE A 260 -1.59 -10.80 -13.11
C ILE A 260 -1.34 -10.84 -14.62
N ARG A 261 -1.10 -12.03 -15.13
CA ARG A 261 -0.97 -12.30 -16.57
C ARG A 261 -2.19 -13.08 -17.06
N ASP A 262 -2.82 -12.63 -18.12
CA ASP A 262 -3.93 -13.38 -18.72
C ASP A 262 -3.42 -14.53 -19.63
N ARG A 263 -4.36 -15.34 -20.16
CA ARG A 263 -4.05 -16.47 -21.07
C ARG A 263 -3.32 -16.04 -22.36
N SER A 264 -3.47 -14.79 -22.76
CA SER A 264 -2.77 -14.25 -23.94
C SER A 264 -1.36 -13.76 -23.64
N GLY A 265 -0.98 -13.73 -22.38
CA GLY A 265 0.30 -13.21 -21.91
C GLY A 265 0.28 -11.74 -21.50
N LYS A 266 -0.85 -11.04 -21.65
CA LYS A 266 -0.98 -9.63 -21.30
C LYS A 266 -0.99 -9.42 -19.79
N LEU A 267 -0.24 -8.41 -19.33
CA LEU A 267 -0.08 -8.06 -17.93
C LEU A 267 -1.11 -7.00 -17.49
N TYR A 268 -1.59 -7.12 -16.24
CA TYR A 268 -2.49 -6.15 -15.62
C TYR A 268 -2.09 -5.92 -14.17
N VAL A 269 -2.02 -4.67 -13.75
CA VAL A 269 -1.88 -4.30 -12.33
C VAL A 269 -3.23 -4.45 -11.66
N LEU A 270 -3.30 -5.27 -10.61
CA LEU A 270 -4.51 -5.49 -9.81
C LEU A 270 -4.64 -4.48 -8.67
N GLU A 271 -3.52 -4.15 -8.03
CA GLU A 271 -3.45 -3.19 -6.92
C GLU A 271 -2.01 -2.73 -6.67
N VAL A 272 -1.89 -1.60 -5.96
CA VAL A 272 -0.64 -1.07 -5.40
C VAL A 272 -0.82 -0.94 -3.90
N ASN A 273 0.04 -1.60 -3.13
CA ASN A 273 -0.04 -1.65 -1.67
C ASN A 273 1.02 -0.73 -1.05
N SER A 274 0.61 0.32 -0.32
CA SER A 274 1.51 1.28 0.34
C SER A 274 2.19 0.76 1.59
N ILE A 275 1.60 -0.23 2.25
CA ILE A 275 2.15 -0.84 3.46
C ILE A 275 2.23 -2.36 3.23
N PRO A 276 3.04 -2.79 2.25
CA PRO A 276 3.09 -4.20 1.88
C PRO A 276 3.69 -5.05 2.99
N ALA A 277 3.14 -6.24 3.20
CA ALA A 277 3.81 -7.29 3.94
C ALA A 277 4.86 -7.93 3.03
N TRP A 278 6.09 -8.12 3.54
CA TRP A 278 7.21 -8.71 2.77
C TRP A 278 7.80 -9.97 3.37
N ARG A 279 7.21 -10.53 4.46
CA ARG A 279 7.75 -11.75 5.10
C ARG A 279 7.87 -12.92 4.13
N GLY A 280 6.85 -13.17 3.29
CA GLY A 280 6.90 -14.21 2.26
C GLY A 280 7.94 -13.93 1.17
N LEU A 281 8.07 -12.67 0.76
CA LEU A 281 9.06 -12.25 -0.22
C LEU A 281 10.49 -12.39 0.31
N GLN A 282 10.73 -12.03 1.58
CA GLN A 282 12.04 -12.17 2.23
C GLN A 282 12.54 -13.62 2.28
N GLN A 283 11.63 -14.59 2.31
CA GLN A 283 12.01 -16.02 2.34
C GLN A 283 12.56 -16.51 0.99
N VAL A 284 12.27 -15.82 -0.09
CA VAL A 284 12.59 -16.26 -1.45
C VAL A 284 13.51 -15.30 -2.20
N CYS A 285 13.85 -14.15 -1.64
CA CYS A 285 14.78 -13.19 -2.25
C CYS A 285 16.07 -13.06 -1.42
N PRO A 286 17.23 -12.83 -2.06
CA PRO A 286 18.50 -12.66 -1.35
C PRO A 286 18.65 -11.25 -0.74
N GLN A 287 17.90 -10.25 -1.21
CA GLN A 287 17.96 -8.88 -0.73
C GLN A 287 17.35 -8.78 0.67
N ASP A 288 17.98 -8.04 1.57
CA ASP A 288 17.38 -7.67 2.85
C ASP A 288 16.48 -6.46 2.66
N ILE A 289 15.17 -6.73 2.56
CA ILE A 289 14.18 -5.69 2.25
C ILE A 289 14.10 -4.63 3.35
N ALA A 290 14.28 -4.99 4.62
CA ALA A 290 14.25 -4.02 5.71
C ALA A 290 15.44 -3.06 5.62
N HIS A 291 16.63 -3.57 5.27
CA HIS A 291 17.82 -2.75 5.06
C HIS A 291 17.67 -1.80 3.87
N GLU A 292 17.13 -2.26 2.74
CA GLU A 292 16.86 -1.41 1.56
C GLU A 292 15.84 -0.28 1.87
N LEU A 293 14.78 -0.59 2.63
CA LEU A 293 13.79 0.39 3.06
C LEU A 293 14.39 1.44 4.00
N VAL A 294 15.22 1.01 4.97
CA VAL A 294 15.85 1.91 5.93
C VAL A 294 16.90 2.80 5.27
N ASP A 295 17.67 2.26 4.31
CA ASP A 295 18.65 3.04 3.54
C ASP A 295 17.97 4.13 2.71
N ASP A 296 16.87 3.80 2.03
CA ASP A 296 16.10 4.79 1.27
C ASP A 296 15.51 5.87 2.21
N PHE A 297 14.90 5.46 3.32
CA PHE A 297 14.36 6.39 4.31
C PHE A 297 15.43 7.36 4.84
N ILE A 298 16.58 6.85 5.26
CA ILE A 298 17.68 7.69 5.80
C ILE A 298 18.19 8.66 4.73
N SER A 299 18.26 8.22 3.47
CA SER A 299 18.68 9.09 2.37
C SER A 299 17.76 10.32 2.19
N LYS A 300 16.48 10.17 2.51
CA LYS A 300 15.47 11.25 2.44
C LYS A 300 15.54 12.20 3.63
N LEU A 301 15.95 11.76 4.82
CA LEU A 301 16.20 12.63 5.96
C LEU A 301 17.24 13.70 5.60
N GLY A 302 18.37 13.32 5.02
CA GLY A 302 19.43 14.24 4.62
C GLY A 302 19.11 15.14 3.43
N ALA A 303 18.08 14.84 2.65
CA ALA A 303 17.63 15.69 1.53
C ALA A 303 16.76 16.86 2.00
N SER A 304 15.97 16.66 3.05
CA SER A 304 15.13 17.71 3.67
C SER A 304 15.97 18.82 4.29
N ASP A 305 17.09 18.48 4.93
CA ASP A 305 18.00 19.46 5.53
C ASP A 305 18.70 20.37 4.50
N ARG A 306 18.92 19.89 3.27
CA ARG A 306 19.57 20.69 2.21
C ARG A 306 18.64 21.72 1.59
N LEU A 307 17.33 21.49 1.56
CA LEU A 307 16.35 22.44 1.05
C LEU A 307 16.09 23.57 2.05
N SER A 308 16.15 23.29 3.36
CA SER A 308 16.00 24.29 4.42
C SER A 308 17.22 25.23 4.55
N ALA A 309 18.37 24.84 4.02
CA ALA A 309 19.61 25.66 4.07
C ALA A 309 19.74 26.63 2.87
N ILE A 310 18.77 26.62 1.93
CA ILE A 310 18.80 27.44 0.70
C ILE A 310 17.73 28.54 0.73
N VAL A 311 16.87 28.58 1.77
CA VAL A 311 15.90 29.63 2.04
C VAL A 311 16.37 30.45 3.24
#